data_c61fd81d4f77cfd68f9f480a629b8d73
#
_entry.id   c61fd81d4f77cfd68f9f480a629b8d73
#
_cell.length_a   1.000
_cell.length_b   1.000
_cell.length_c   1.000
_cell.angle_alpha   90.00
_cell.angle_beta   90.00
_cell.angle_gamma   90.00
#
_symmetry.space_group_name_H-M   'P 1'
#
loop_
_entity.id
_entity.type
_entity.pdbx_description
1 polymer ?
#
loop_
_entity_poly.entity_id
_entity_poly.type
_entity_poly.pdbx_seq_one_letter_code
_entity_poly.pdbx_strand_id
1 'polypeptide(L)'
;MNMKNVKIVIFDCDGVMFDTARANRVYYSHVLHHFGKPTLTDEQFAFVHMHTVAESMAYLFPHEATLAAAHEFRKSMDYNRYLGYLTIEPHLVSLLAKLRPRIKTAIATNRTDTMNRLLTEFDLDGYFDLVVTSSDVTHPKPHPDALLKILDYFDCEPFQAIYIGDSQVDELAAQGAGIPLLAFRNRKLSSDYHIDTLKELEALLNL
;
A
#
# COMPACT_ATOMS: atom_id res chain seq x y z
N MET A 1 -16.75 10.78 -12.78
CA MET A 1 -15.86 9.94 -13.59
C MET A 1 -16.67 8.97 -14.46
N ASN A 2 -16.24 8.68 -15.70
CA ASN A 2 -16.87 7.66 -16.53
C ASN A 2 -16.10 6.34 -16.41
N MET A 3 -16.64 5.39 -15.66
CA MET A 3 -16.01 4.09 -15.39
C MET A 3 -15.75 3.26 -16.66
N LYS A 4 -16.43 3.56 -17.78
CA LYS A 4 -16.20 2.87 -19.06
C LYS A 4 -14.83 3.16 -19.70
N ASN A 5 -14.17 4.24 -19.27
CA ASN A 5 -12.87 4.65 -19.80
C ASN A 5 -11.68 4.15 -18.98
N VAL A 6 -11.94 3.42 -17.89
CA VAL A 6 -10.89 2.89 -17.02
C VAL A 6 -10.09 1.83 -17.73
N LYS A 7 -8.79 2.06 -17.81
CA LYS A 7 -7.79 1.14 -18.40
C LYS A 7 -6.90 0.50 -17.34
N ILE A 8 -6.73 1.17 -16.17
CA ILE A 8 -5.85 0.72 -15.10
C ILE A 8 -6.58 0.83 -13.77
N VAL A 9 -6.48 -0.21 -12.96
CA VAL A 9 -6.78 -0.19 -11.53
C VAL A 9 -5.47 -0.31 -10.76
N ILE A 10 -5.19 0.68 -9.93
CA ILE A 10 -4.00 0.76 -9.09
C ILE A 10 -4.42 0.50 -7.66
N PHE A 11 -3.71 -0.37 -6.97
CA PHE A 11 -3.99 -0.75 -5.59
C PHE A 11 -2.90 -0.25 -4.65
N ASP A 12 -3.27 0.29 -3.49
CA ASP A 12 -2.37 0.25 -2.36
C ASP A 12 -2.31 -1.17 -1.79
N CYS A 13 -1.27 -1.45 -1.02
CA CYS A 13 -1.06 -2.77 -0.43
C CYS A 13 -1.67 -2.88 0.97
N ASP A 14 -1.18 -2.05 1.90
CA ASP A 14 -1.53 -2.11 3.32
C ASP A 14 -2.91 -1.48 3.54
N GLY A 15 -3.85 -2.22 4.14
CA GLY A 15 -5.22 -1.76 4.35
C GLY A 15 -6.15 -1.94 3.16
N VAL A 16 -5.64 -2.22 1.95
CA VAL A 16 -6.42 -2.43 0.72
C VAL A 16 -6.35 -3.86 0.22
N MET A 17 -5.15 -4.35 -0.11
CA MET A 17 -4.95 -5.74 -0.56
C MET A 17 -4.86 -6.70 0.62
N PHE A 18 -4.31 -6.22 1.73
CA PHE A 18 -4.10 -6.97 2.95
C PHE A 18 -4.47 -6.16 4.19
N ASP A 19 -5.14 -6.80 5.14
CA ASP A 19 -5.12 -6.31 6.52
C ASP A 19 -3.75 -6.63 7.12
N THR A 20 -2.94 -5.61 7.29
CA THR A 20 -1.57 -5.69 7.79
C THR A 20 -1.42 -5.08 9.18
N ALA A 21 -2.51 -4.61 9.78
CA ALA A 21 -2.47 -3.88 11.06
C ALA A 21 -1.78 -4.68 12.16
N ARG A 22 -2.15 -5.97 12.31
CA ARG A 22 -1.56 -6.87 13.31
C ARG A 22 -0.08 -7.14 13.01
N ALA A 23 0.27 -7.41 11.75
CA ALA A 23 1.65 -7.68 11.34
C ALA A 23 2.57 -6.49 11.62
N ASN A 24 2.16 -5.28 11.23
CA ASN A 24 2.92 -4.05 11.46
C ASN A 24 3.07 -3.75 12.96
N ARG A 25 2.02 -3.93 13.74
CA ARG A 25 2.09 -3.75 15.20
C ARG A 25 3.09 -4.71 15.84
N VAL A 26 3.06 -5.99 15.50
CA VAL A 26 3.98 -7.00 16.02
C VAL A 26 5.41 -6.72 15.54
N TYR A 27 5.60 -6.38 14.27
CA TYR A 27 6.90 -6.10 13.68
C TYR A 27 7.61 -4.94 14.36
N TYR A 28 6.99 -3.76 14.41
CA TYR A 28 7.61 -2.59 15.03
C TYR A 28 7.75 -2.71 16.56
N SER A 29 6.79 -3.40 17.23
CA SER A 29 6.94 -3.69 18.66
C SER A 29 8.13 -4.63 18.94
N HIS A 30 8.43 -5.57 18.05
CA HIS A 30 9.60 -6.43 18.16
C HIS A 30 10.90 -5.60 18.05
N VAL A 31 10.97 -4.66 17.09
CA VAL A 31 12.11 -3.75 16.99
C VAL A 31 12.26 -2.91 18.26
N LEU A 32 11.19 -2.28 18.73
CA LEU A 32 11.21 -1.46 19.96
C LEU A 32 11.66 -2.26 21.17
N HIS A 33 11.13 -3.46 21.34
CA HIS A 33 11.46 -4.34 22.47
C HIS A 33 12.94 -4.75 22.48
N HIS A 34 13.54 -5.00 21.31
CA HIS A 34 14.98 -5.30 21.21
C HIS A 34 15.84 -4.17 21.79
N PHE A 35 15.40 -2.92 21.66
CA PHE A 35 16.09 -1.75 22.23
C PHE A 35 15.57 -1.33 23.62
N GLY A 36 14.86 -2.21 24.33
CA GLY A 36 14.34 -1.95 25.67
C GLY A 36 13.26 -0.87 25.72
N LYS A 37 12.63 -0.55 24.58
CA LYS A 37 11.53 0.41 24.51
C LYS A 37 10.17 -0.30 24.72
N PRO A 38 9.13 0.42 25.20
CA PRO A 38 7.78 -0.14 25.29
C PRO A 38 7.21 -0.47 23.92
N THR A 39 6.15 -1.27 23.87
CA THR A 39 5.38 -1.53 22.65
C THR A 39 4.79 -0.25 22.09
N LEU A 40 4.43 -0.26 20.80
CA LEU A 40 3.81 0.88 20.12
C LEU A 40 2.58 1.40 20.87
N THR A 41 2.50 2.72 21.02
CA THR A 41 1.23 3.41 21.31
C THR A 41 0.33 3.41 20.09
N ASP A 42 -0.97 3.73 20.26
CA ASP A 42 -1.89 3.82 19.12
C ASP A 42 -1.52 4.96 18.16
N GLU A 43 -1.01 6.08 18.70
CA GLU A 43 -0.50 7.20 17.89
C GLU A 43 0.73 6.78 17.05
N GLN A 44 1.70 6.12 17.68
CA GLN A 44 2.87 5.59 16.98
C GLN A 44 2.46 4.56 15.92
N PHE A 45 1.50 3.69 16.25
CA PHE A 45 0.98 2.72 15.28
C PHE A 45 0.33 3.41 14.09
N ALA A 46 -0.52 4.42 14.29
CA ALA A 46 -1.14 5.17 13.21
C ALA A 46 -0.11 5.79 12.26
N PHE A 47 1.00 6.29 12.82
CA PHE A 47 2.10 6.82 12.01
C PHE A 47 2.80 5.72 11.19
N VAL A 48 3.30 4.67 11.84
CA VAL A 48 4.11 3.63 11.14
C VAL A 48 3.31 2.79 10.17
N HIS A 49 1.99 2.80 10.26
CA HIS A 49 1.11 2.05 9.36
C HIS A 49 0.93 2.72 7.99
N MET A 50 1.10 4.04 7.92
CA MET A 50 0.91 4.82 6.69
C MET A 50 2.23 5.21 6.00
N HIS A 51 3.32 5.31 6.77
CA HIS A 51 4.59 5.85 6.29
C HIS A 51 5.57 4.76 5.85
N THR A 52 6.61 5.19 5.13
CA THR A 52 7.69 4.28 4.75
C THR A 52 8.41 3.72 5.98
N VAL A 53 9.10 2.61 5.79
CA VAL A 53 9.94 2.03 6.86
C VAL A 53 11.01 3.02 7.32
N ALA A 54 11.60 3.82 6.42
CA ALA A 54 12.62 4.81 6.77
C ALA A 54 12.05 5.89 7.69
N GLU A 55 10.91 6.48 7.33
CA GLU A 55 10.22 7.48 8.15
C GLU A 55 9.75 6.91 9.49
N SER A 56 9.19 5.71 9.48
CA SER A 56 8.72 5.00 10.67
C SER A 56 9.87 4.74 11.66
N MET A 57 11.01 4.29 11.16
CA MET A 57 12.20 4.06 11.99
C MET A 57 12.76 5.36 12.54
N ALA A 58 12.84 6.43 11.74
CA ALA A 58 13.28 7.75 12.20
C ALA A 58 12.36 8.32 13.29
N TYR A 59 11.05 8.13 13.14
CA TYR A 59 10.06 8.54 14.14
C TYR A 59 10.19 7.78 15.46
N LEU A 60 10.41 6.46 15.43
CA LEU A 60 10.54 5.62 16.62
C LEU A 60 11.91 5.74 17.29
N PHE A 61 12.96 6.08 16.52
CA PHE A 61 14.35 6.18 16.94
C PHE A 61 14.96 7.52 16.51
N PRO A 62 14.61 8.64 17.18
CA PRO A 62 15.02 9.98 16.74
C PRO A 62 16.51 10.29 16.92
N HIS A 63 17.27 9.44 17.62
CA HIS A 63 18.71 9.62 17.80
C HIS A 63 19.48 8.81 16.74
N GLU A 64 20.37 9.45 15.99
CA GLU A 64 21.09 8.88 14.86
C GLU A 64 21.78 7.54 15.16
N ALA A 65 22.51 7.45 16.26
CA ALA A 65 23.21 6.22 16.65
C ALA A 65 22.26 5.03 16.90
N THR A 66 21.11 5.27 17.56
CA THR A 66 20.10 4.24 17.80
C THR A 66 19.31 3.92 16.52
N LEU A 67 19.07 4.90 15.66
CA LEU A 67 18.42 4.70 14.37
C LEU A 67 19.24 3.77 13.48
N ALA A 68 20.55 4.01 13.34
CA ALA A 68 21.44 3.15 12.57
C ALA A 68 21.44 1.71 13.08
N ALA A 69 21.56 1.51 14.41
CA ALA A 69 21.50 0.19 15.03
C ALA A 69 20.15 -0.50 14.81
N ALA A 70 19.03 0.26 14.88
CA ALA A 70 17.70 -0.27 14.69
C ALA A 70 17.47 -0.68 13.21
N HIS A 71 18.04 0.04 12.25
CA HIS A 71 18.02 -0.37 10.84
C HIS A 71 18.80 -1.67 10.61
N GLU A 72 19.97 -1.82 11.21
CA GLU A 72 20.75 -3.07 11.08
C GLU A 72 20.02 -4.26 11.73
N PHE A 73 19.46 -4.07 12.93
CA PHE A 73 18.65 -5.10 13.56
C PHE A 73 17.44 -5.49 12.69
N ARG A 74 16.70 -4.51 12.18
CA ARG A 74 15.55 -4.74 11.28
C ARG A 74 15.93 -5.58 10.06
N LYS A 75 17.07 -5.29 9.43
CA LYS A 75 17.54 -6.04 8.25
C LYS A 75 17.88 -7.50 8.59
N SER A 76 18.27 -7.78 9.83
CA SER A 76 18.56 -9.15 10.30
C SER A 76 17.29 -9.96 10.64
N MET A 77 16.13 -9.29 10.75
CA MET A 77 14.87 -9.95 11.09
C MET A 77 14.31 -10.75 9.91
N ASP A 78 13.90 -11.98 10.18
CA ASP A 78 13.17 -12.76 9.18
C ASP A 78 11.72 -12.30 9.09
N TYR A 79 11.38 -11.62 7.99
CA TYR A 79 10.03 -11.11 7.75
C TYR A 79 8.96 -12.21 7.63
N ASN A 80 9.34 -13.45 7.30
CA ASN A 80 8.41 -14.58 7.20
C ASN A 80 7.63 -14.81 8.49
N ARG A 81 8.23 -14.48 9.65
CA ARG A 81 7.56 -14.60 10.96
C ARG A 81 6.31 -13.72 11.11
N TYR A 82 6.18 -12.71 10.26
CA TYR A 82 5.09 -11.74 10.30
C TYR A 82 4.01 -12.01 9.26
N LEU A 83 4.29 -12.84 8.25
CA LEU A 83 3.35 -13.18 7.18
C LEU A 83 2.07 -13.84 7.72
N GLY A 84 2.18 -14.69 8.75
CA GLY A 84 1.03 -15.32 9.40
C GLY A 84 0.09 -14.36 10.15
N TYR A 85 0.43 -13.08 10.26
CA TYR A 85 -0.42 -12.04 10.86
C TYR A 85 -1.14 -11.20 9.79
N LEU A 86 -0.85 -11.41 8.52
CA LEU A 86 -1.54 -10.74 7.42
C LEU A 86 -2.79 -11.52 7.02
N THR A 87 -3.81 -10.79 6.62
CA THR A 87 -5.01 -11.40 6.03
C THR A 87 -5.25 -10.76 4.67
N ILE A 88 -5.31 -11.59 3.63
CA ILE A 88 -5.65 -11.13 2.28
C ILE A 88 -7.09 -10.62 2.25
N GLU A 89 -7.32 -9.51 1.56
CA GLU A 89 -8.65 -8.94 1.44
C GLU A 89 -9.59 -9.89 0.68
N PRO A 90 -10.75 -10.21 1.25
CA PRO A 90 -11.76 -11.01 0.55
C PRO A 90 -12.06 -10.43 -0.84
N HIS A 91 -12.26 -11.29 -1.82
CA HIS A 91 -12.53 -10.97 -3.22
C HIS A 91 -11.36 -10.36 -4.01
N LEU A 92 -10.16 -10.11 -3.44
CA LEU A 92 -9.02 -9.57 -4.19
C LEU A 92 -8.68 -10.45 -5.41
N VAL A 93 -8.44 -11.74 -5.19
CA VAL A 93 -8.05 -12.67 -6.27
C VAL A 93 -9.14 -12.78 -7.33
N SER A 94 -10.41 -12.87 -6.92
CA SER A 94 -11.53 -12.94 -7.88
C SER A 94 -11.68 -11.65 -8.69
N LEU A 95 -11.48 -10.49 -8.07
CA LEU A 95 -11.49 -9.20 -8.75
C LEU A 95 -10.33 -9.10 -9.77
N LEU A 96 -9.10 -9.44 -9.35
CA LEU A 96 -7.93 -9.41 -10.24
C LEU A 96 -8.11 -10.30 -11.47
N ALA A 97 -8.69 -11.50 -11.27
CA ALA A 97 -9.01 -12.41 -12.38
C ALA A 97 -10.05 -11.81 -13.34
N LYS A 98 -11.06 -11.09 -12.83
CA LYS A 98 -12.10 -10.44 -13.67
C LYS A 98 -11.61 -9.18 -14.39
N LEU A 99 -10.70 -8.42 -13.78
CA LEU A 99 -10.09 -7.26 -14.42
C LEU A 99 -9.33 -7.66 -15.69
N ARG A 100 -8.61 -8.75 -15.63
CA ARG A 100 -7.83 -9.27 -16.76
C ARG A 100 -8.72 -9.98 -17.79
N PRO A 101 -8.40 -9.91 -19.08
CA PRO A 101 -7.27 -9.18 -19.69
C PRO A 101 -7.59 -7.73 -20.09
N ARG A 102 -8.78 -7.23 -19.77
CA ARG A 102 -9.28 -5.95 -20.31
C ARG A 102 -8.73 -4.71 -19.63
N ILE A 103 -8.46 -4.82 -18.34
CA ILE A 103 -8.00 -3.71 -17.48
C ILE A 103 -6.66 -4.10 -16.89
N LYS A 104 -5.70 -3.19 -16.99
CA LYS A 104 -4.37 -3.34 -16.39
C LYS A 104 -4.46 -3.20 -14.87
N THR A 105 -3.57 -3.89 -14.17
CA THR A 105 -3.50 -3.85 -12.71
C THR A 105 -2.10 -3.47 -12.26
N ALA A 106 -2.02 -2.54 -11.33
CA ALA A 106 -0.75 -2.09 -10.77
C ALA A 106 -0.82 -1.93 -9.25
N ILE A 107 0.34 -1.89 -8.60
CA ILE A 107 0.47 -1.59 -7.18
C ILE A 107 1.28 -0.31 -7.03
N ALA A 108 0.82 0.61 -6.13
CA ALA A 108 1.56 1.77 -5.67
C ALA A 108 1.59 1.77 -4.13
N THR A 109 2.74 1.44 -3.54
CA THR A 109 2.85 1.20 -2.09
C THR A 109 4.06 1.88 -1.46
N ASN A 110 3.94 2.26 -0.18
CA ASN A 110 5.07 2.72 0.64
C ASN A 110 5.92 1.56 1.21
N ARG A 111 5.58 0.31 0.90
CA ARG A 111 6.48 -0.83 1.16
C ARG A 111 7.76 -0.70 0.34
N THR A 112 8.83 -1.35 0.81
CA THR A 112 10.14 -1.40 0.15
C THR A 112 10.41 -2.83 -0.34
N ASP A 113 11.27 -3.55 0.37
CA ASP A 113 11.87 -4.83 0.05
C ASP A 113 10.97 -6.06 0.32
N THR A 114 9.82 -5.87 0.95
CA THR A 114 8.93 -6.98 1.33
C THR A 114 7.83 -7.28 0.30
N MET A 115 7.64 -6.42 -0.71
CA MET A 115 6.48 -6.52 -1.61
C MET A 115 6.51 -7.79 -2.47
N ASN A 116 7.63 -8.10 -3.11
CA ASN A 116 7.75 -9.30 -3.95
C ASN A 116 7.51 -10.58 -3.15
N ARG A 117 8.06 -10.64 -1.91
CA ARG A 117 7.85 -11.78 -1.02
C ARG A 117 6.37 -11.95 -0.66
N LEU A 118 5.67 -10.84 -0.44
CA LEU A 118 4.24 -10.85 -0.14
C LEU A 118 3.43 -11.41 -1.31
N LEU A 119 3.73 -10.99 -2.53
CA LEU A 119 3.05 -11.47 -3.73
C LEU A 119 3.24 -12.98 -3.92
N THR A 120 4.46 -13.47 -3.74
CA THR A 120 4.76 -14.91 -3.84
C THR A 120 4.07 -15.73 -2.75
N GLU A 121 4.11 -15.27 -1.49
CA GLU A 121 3.50 -15.99 -0.36
C GLU A 121 1.99 -16.16 -0.49
N PHE A 122 1.32 -15.20 -1.13
CA PHE A 122 -0.14 -15.22 -1.31
C PHE A 122 -0.58 -15.60 -2.73
N ASP A 123 0.31 -16.23 -3.52
CA ASP A 123 0.05 -16.67 -4.89
C ASP A 123 -0.49 -15.54 -5.81
N LEU A 124 0.01 -14.32 -5.62
CA LEU A 124 -0.36 -13.14 -6.40
C LEU A 124 0.62 -12.82 -7.53
N ASP A 125 1.66 -13.63 -7.71
CA ASP A 125 2.61 -13.50 -8.81
C ASP A 125 1.89 -13.54 -10.15
N GLY A 126 2.22 -12.58 -11.02
CA GLY A 126 1.62 -12.49 -12.35
C GLY A 126 0.21 -11.89 -12.41
N TYR A 127 -0.40 -11.53 -11.28
CA TYR A 127 -1.66 -10.77 -11.30
C TYR A 127 -1.49 -9.29 -11.57
N PHE A 128 -0.32 -8.72 -11.30
CA PHE A 128 -0.04 -7.30 -11.50
C PHE A 128 0.89 -7.09 -12.68
N ASP A 129 0.52 -6.16 -13.56
CA ASP A 129 1.33 -5.79 -14.74
C ASP A 129 2.50 -4.89 -14.33
N LEU A 130 2.38 -4.13 -13.22
CA LEU A 130 3.42 -3.26 -12.68
C LEU A 130 3.31 -3.15 -11.16
N VAL A 131 4.44 -3.18 -10.48
CA VAL A 131 4.56 -2.93 -9.03
C VAL A 131 5.52 -1.78 -8.82
N VAL A 132 5.06 -0.73 -8.16
CA VAL A 132 5.88 0.43 -7.79
C VAL A 132 5.89 0.55 -6.27
N THR A 133 7.08 0.39 -5.70
CA THR A 133 7.34 0.51 -4.26
C THR A 133 7.96 1.87 -3.94
N SER A 134 8.08 2.21 -2.66
CA SER A 134 8.81 3.42 -2.25
C SER A 134 10.29 3.43 -2.65
N SER A 135 10.88 2.27 -2.95
CA SER A 135 12.26 2.17 -3.43
C SER A 135 12.41 2.52 -4.91
N ASP A 136 11.32 2.58 -5.66
CA ASP A 136 11.30 2.80 -7.11
C ASP A 136 11.10 4.27 -7.49
N VAL A 137 10.93 5.15 -6.51
CA VAL A 137 10.62 6.57 -6.69
C VAL A 137 11.50 7.45 -5.81
N THR A 138 11.62 8.72 -6.19
CA THR A 138 12.37 9.69 -5.39
C THR A 138 11.60 10.10 -4.14
N HIS A 139 10.30 10.31 -4.29
CA HIS A 139 9.42 10.73 -3.20
C HIS A 139 8.27 9.72 -3.06
N PRO A 140 8.22 8.97 -1.94
CA PRO A 140 7.11 8.05 -1.67
C PRO A 140 5.81 8.81 -1.37
N LYS A 141 4.68 8.08 -1.27
CA LYS A 141 3.41 8.67 -0.84
C LYS A 141 3.60 9.38 0.53
N PRO A 142 3.07 10.58 0.68
CA PRO A 142 1.97 11.24 -0.03
C PRO A 142 2.35 11.92 -1.36
N HIS A 143 3.59 11.86 -1.82
CA HIS A 143 3.99 12.39 -3.12
C HIS A 143 3.41 11.54 -4.26
N PRO A 144 3.05 12.11 -5.42
CA PRO A 144 2.39 11.38 -6.50
C PRO A 144 3.34 10.52 -7.36
N ASP A 145 4.64 10.51 -7.14
CA ASP A 145 5.66 9.91 -8.01
C ASP A 145 5.33 8.48 -8.43
N ALA A 146 4.86 7.63 -7.50
CA ALA A 146 4.53 6.25 -7.81
C ALA A 146 3.35 6.14 -8.79
N LEU A 147 2.33 6.97 -8.61
CA LEU A 147 1.15 7.00 -9.48
C LEU A 147 1.48 7.59 -10.85
N LEU A 148 2.26 8.66 -10.90
CA LEU A 148 2.74 9.26 -12.15
C LEU A 148 3.61 8.29 -12.94
N LYS A 149 4.50 7.55 -12.29
CA LYS A 149 5.31 6.49 -12.91
C LYS A 149 4.46 5.40 -13.52
N ILE A 150 3.34 5.01 -12.87
CA ILE A 150 2.40 4.02 -13.40
C ILE A 150 1.68 4.57 -14.63
N LEU A 151 1.21 5.81 -14.61
CA LEU A 151 0.56 6.44 -15.76
C LEU A 151 1.51 6.51 -16.97
N ASP A 152 2.76 6.95 -16.74
CA ASP A 152 3.78 7.04 -17.78
C ASP A 152 4.10 5.66 -18.38
N TYR A 153 4.26 4.64 -17.54
CA TYR A 153 4.55 3.27 -17.99
C TYR A 153 3.47 2.71 -18.94
N PHE A 154 2.19 3.01 -18.68
CA PHE A 154 1.08 2.51 -19.49
C PHE A 154 0.61 3.50 -20.56
N ASP A 155 1.25 4.65 -20.71
CA ASP A 155 0.81 5.74 -21.60
C ASP A 155 -0.68 6.07 -21.41
N CYS A 156 -1.05 6.37 -20.16
CA CYS A 156 -2.42 6.59 -19.75
C CYS A 156 -2.64 7.95 -19.11
N GLU A 157 -3.77 8.56 -19.45
CA GLU A 157 -4.23 9.80 -18.81
C GLU A 157 -4.80 9.51 -17.41
N PRO A 158 -4.69 10.45 -16.44
CA PRO A 158 -5.18 10.27 -15.07
C PRO A 158 -6.64 9.80 -14.97
N PHE A 159 -7.53 10.31 -15.84
CA PHE A 159 -8.95 9.92 -15.85
C PHE A 159 -9.20 8.48 -16.36
N GLN A 160 -8.18 7.80 -16.90
CA GLN A 160 -8.21 6.41 -17.35
C GLN A 160 -7.72 5.44 -16.28
N ALA A 161 -7.29 5.95 -15.12
CA ALA A 161 -6.89 5.16 -13.97
C ALA A 161 -7.86 5.35 -12.80
N ILE A 162 -7.90 4.36 -11.91
CA ILE A 162 -8.49 4.44 -10.58
C ILE A 162 -7.41 4.02 -9.58
N TYR A 163 -7.26 4.77 -8.51
CA TYR A 163 -6.42 4.39 -7.39
C TYR A 163 -7.29 3.99 -6.20
N ILE A 164 -7.02 2.83 -5.58
CA ILE A 164 -7.70 2.34 -4.39
C ILE A 164 -6.76 2.51 -3.22
N GLY A 165 -7.15 3.31 -2.25
CA GLY A 165 -6.35 3.61 -1.05
C GLY A 165 -7.23 3.76 0.19
N ASP A 166 -6.66 3.60 1.38
CA ASP A 166 -7.38 3.65 2.65
C ASP A 166 -6.90 4.76 3.59
N SER A 167 -5.83 5.47 3.22
CA SER A 167 -5.12 6.41 4.09
C SER A 167 -5.01 7.82 3.50
N GLN A 168 -4.69 8.79 4.36
CA GLN A 168 -4.49 10.17 3.94
C GLN A 168 -3.30 10.32 2.97
N VAL A 169 -2.27 9.48 3.09
CA VAL A 169 -1.14 9.53 2.14
C VAL A 169 -1.56 9.08 0.75
N ASP A 170 -2.55 8.20 0.62
CA ASP A 170 -3.14 7.79 -0.66
C ASP A 170 -3.97 8.91 -1.27
N GLU A 171 -4.80 9.57 -0.46
CA GLU A 171 -5.59 10.72 -0.89
C GLU A 171 -4.73 11.82 -1.49
N LEU A 172 -3.66 12.21 -0.77
CA LEU A 172 -2.75 13.25 -1.23
C LEU A 172 -1.98 12.84 -2.49
N ALA A 173 -1.53 11.58 -2.57
CA ALA A 173 -0.85 11.06 -3.75
C ALA A 173 -1.80 11.04 -4.97
N ALA A 174 -3.03 10.56 -4.81
CA ALA A 174 -4.04 10.54 -5.86
C ALA A 174 -4.38 11.96 -6.35
N GLN A 175 -4.57 12.90 -5.43
CA GLN A 175 -4.81 14.31 -5.73
C GLN A 175 -3.65 14.91 -6.52
N GLY A 176 -2.40 14.67 -6.09
CA GLY A 176 -1.20 15.17 -6.77
C GLY A 176 -1.00 14.59 -8.17
N ALA A 177 -1.43 13.34 -8.41
CA ALA A 177 -1.40 12.71 -9.71
C ALA A 177 -2.63 13.02 -10.60
N GLY A 178 -3.67 13.64 -10.05
CA GLY A 178 -4.94 13.87 -10.74
C GLY A 178 -5.73 12.59 -11.02
N ILE A 179 -5.45 11.49 -10.32
CA ILE A 179 -6.12 10.21 -10.46
C ILE A 179 -7.31 10.15 -9.49
N PRO A 180 -8.50 9.74 -9.95
CA PRO A 180 -9.63 9.50 -9.05
C PRO A 180 -9.31 8.47 -7.96
N LEU A 181 -9.52 8.86 -6.70
CA LEU A 181 -9.39 7.96 -5.56
C LEU A 181 -10.69 7.21 -5.33
N LEU A 182 -10.57 5.91 -5.12
CA LEU A 182 -11.59 5.06 -4.53
C LEU A 182 -11.19 4.79 -3.07
N ALA A 183 -11.85 5.46 -2.13
CA ALA A 183 -11.54 5.34 -0.72
C ALA A 183 -12.05 3.99 -0.17
N PHE A 184 -11.12 3.15 0.30
CA PHE A 184 -11.42 1.84 0.82
C PHE A 184 -11.61 1.88 2.35
N ARG A 185 -12.80 1.52 2.85
CA ARG A 185 -13.15 1.46 4.29
C ARG A 185 -12.84 2.71 5.10
N ASN A 186 -12.61 3.86 4.45
CA ASN A 186 -12.30 5.11 5.14
C ASN A 186 -13.17 6.27 4.62
N ARG A 187 -14.26 6.53 5.33
CA ARG A 187 -15.22 7.60 5.01
C ARG A 187 -14.69 9.01 5.31
N LYS A 188 -13.51 9.14 5.93
CA LYS A 188 -12.91 10.45 6.24
C LYS A 188 -12.12 11.04 5.07
N LEU A 189 -11.73 10.20 4.10
CA LEU A 189 -11.00 10.65 2.92
C LEU A 189 -11.91 11.42 1.98
N SER A 190 -11.38 12.46 1.35
CA SER A 190 -12.04 13.18 0.27
C SER A 190 -11.96 12.35 -1.01
N SER A 191 -13.08 11.76 -1.41
CA SER A 191 -13.16 10.88 -2.55
C SER A 191 -14.56 10.90 -3.15
N ASP A 192 -14.65 10.77 -4.48
CA ASP A 192 -15.93 10.65 -5.18
C ASP A 192 -16.60 9.28 -4.92
N TYR A 193 -15.80 8.28 -4.57
CA TYR A 193 -16.26 6.91 -4.38
C TYR A 193 -15.70 6.33 -3.08
N HIS A 194 -16.58 5.73 -2.29
CA HIS A 194 -16.21 4.98 -1.09
C HIS A 194 -16.75 3.56 -1.21
N ILE A 195 -15.88 2.58 -1.01
CA ILE A 195 -16.24 1.17 -0.99
C ILE A 195 -15.80 0.52 0.32
N ASP A 196 -16.56 -0.44 0.78
CA ASP A 196 -16.26 -1.23 1.98
C ASP A 196 -15.77 -2.63 1.63
N THR A 197 -15.94 -3.05 0.37
CA THR A 197 -15.47 -4.34 -0.16
C THR A 197 -14.96 -4.19 -1.59
N LEU A 198 -13.97 -4.97 -1.98
CA LEU A 198 -13.48 -4.99 -3.37
C LEU A 198 -14.53 -5.51 -4.37
N LYS A 199 -15.57 -6.21 -3.90
CA LYS A 199 -16.70 -6.65 -4.71
C LYS A 199 -17.50 -5.47 -5.29
N GLU A 200 -17.55 -4.34 -4.57
CA GLU A 200 -18.25 -3.15 -5.04
C GLU A 200 -17.58 -2.53 -6.27
N LEU A 201 -16.26 -2.69 -6.42
CA LEU A 201 -15.55 -2.27 -7.62
C LEU A 201 -16.00 -3.05 -8.87
N GLU A 202 -16.32 -4.33 -8.73
CA GLU A 202 -16.85 -5.13 -9.84
C GLU A 202 -18.13 -4.50 -10.41
N ALA A 203 -19.04 -4.08 -9.53
CA ALA A 203 -20.27 -3.41 -9.95
C ALA A 203 -20.01 -2.05 -10.60
N LEU A 204 -19.08 -1.26 -10.05
CA LEU A 204 -18.71 0.06 -10.60
C LEU A 204 -18.10 -0.06 -12.00
N LEU A 205 -17.30 -1.10 -12.27
CA LEU A 205 -16.64 -1.34 -13.56
C LEU A 205 -17.47 -2.19 -14.53
N ASN A 206 -18.64 -2.70 -14.13
CA ASN A 206 -19.50 -3.62 -14.90
C ASN A 206 -18.73 -4.88 -15.38
N LEU A 207 -18.03 -5.53 -14.41
CA LEU A 207 -17.25 -6.75 -14.66
C LEU A 207 -18.10 -8.02 -14.54
#